data_ea492b2c5bc20c46fda06c8815e667f3
#
_entry.id   ea492b2c5bc20c46fda06c8815e667f3
#
_cell.length_a   1.000
_cell.length_b   1.000
_cell.length_c   1.000
_cell.angle_alpha   90.00
_cell.angle_beta   90.00
_cell.angle_gamma   90.00
#
_symmetry.space_group_name_H-M   'P 1'
#
loop_
_entity.id
_entity.type
_entity.pdbx_description
1 polymer ?
#
loop_
_entity_poly.entity_id
_entity_poly.type
_entity_poly.pdbx_seq_one_letter_code
_entity_poly.pdbx_strand_id
1 'polypeptide(L)'
;MEWNWVFLFLLSVTAGVHSQVQLQQSGAELTKPGSSVKISCKASGYTFTSYDISWIKQRPGQALEWIGAINPGSGGTGYNEKFKGKATLTVDKSSSTAFMQLSSLTPEDTAVYYCARHSIVTTC
;
A
#
# COMPACT_ATOMS: atom_id res chain seq x y z
N MET A 1 -8.71 -28.39 -12.11
CA MET A 1 -9.19 -27.18 -12.70
C MET A 1 -10.59 -26.81 -12.35
N GLU A 2 -11.44 -27.76 -12.04
CA GLU A 2 -12.80 -27.41 -11.67
C GLU A 2 -12.88 -26.56 -10.44
N TRP A 3 -12.04 -26.83 -9.50
CA TRP A 3 -12.07 -26.04 -8.29
C TRP A 3 -11.62 -24.61 -8.53
N ASN A 4 -10.77 -24.36 -9.52
CA ASN A 4 -10.42 -23.01 -9.90
C ASN A 4 -11.62 -22.27 -10.44
N TRP A 5 -12.42 -22.99 -11.19
CA TRP A 5 -13.60 -22.43 -11.77
C TRP A 5 -14.61 -22.03 -10.70
N VAL A 6 -14.76 -22.88 -9.70
CA VAL A 6 -15.64 -22.59 -8.58
C VAL A 6 -15.17 -21.38 -7.81
N PHE A 7 -13.87 -21.28 -7.63
CA PHE A 7 -13.27 -20.18 -6.91
C PHE A 7 -13.55 -18.85 -7.60
N LEU A 8 -13.43 -18.81 -8.90
CA LEU A 8 -13.73 -17.62 -9.68
C LEU A 8 -15.20 -17.23 -9.56
N PHE A 9 -16.05 -18.19 -9.53
CA PHE A 9 -17.46 -17.94 -9.40
C PHE A 9 -17.79 -17.27 -8.06
N LEU A 10 -17.17 -17.72 -7.00
CA LEU A 10 -17.37 -17.12 -5.70
C LEU A 10 -16.92 -15.67 -5.65
N LEU A 11 -15.80 -15.37 -6.27
CA LEU A 11 -15.32 -14.00 -6.34
C LEU A 11 -16.30 -13.11 -7.09
N SER A 12 -16.85 -13.64 -8.15
CA SER A 12 -17.80 -12.92 -8.95
C SER A 12 -19.04 -12.55 -8.14
N VAL A 13 -19.54 -13.49 -7.37
CA VAL A 13 -20.72 -13.27 -6.55
C VAL A 13 -20.42 -12.20 -5.49
N THR A 14 -19.29 -12.30 -4.88
CA THR A 14 -18.91 -11.34 -3.86
C THR A 14 -18.82 -9.93 -4.42
N ALA A 15 -18.18 -9.81 -5.57
CA ALA A 15 -18.00 -8.50 -6.18
C ALA A 15 -19.33 -7.89 -6.61
N GLY A 16 -20.32 -8.70 -6.93
CA GLY A 16 -21.60 -8.17 -7.36
C GLY A 16 -22.47 -7.66 -6.23
N VAL A 17 -22.16 -8.02 -5.00
CA VAL A 17 -23.01 -7.68 -3.88
C VAL A 17 -22.66 -6.31 -3.29
N HIS A 18 -21.40 -5.99 -3.22
CA HIS A 18 -20.94 -4.77 -2.56
C HIS A 18 -19.89 -4.05 -3.37
N SER A 19 -19.85 -2.73 -3.20
CA SER A 19 -18.69 -1.99 -3.62
C SER A 19 -17.53 -2.49 -2.80
N GLN A 20 -16.54 -3.00 -3.45
CA GLN A 20 -15.41 -3.52 -2.74
C GLN A 20 -14.32 -2.48 -2.57
N VAL A 21 -13.85 -2.34 -1.33
CA VAL A 21 -12.66 -1.57 -1.07
C VAL A 21 -11.51 -2.34 -1.70
N GLN A 22 -10.73 -1.65 -2.50
CA GLN A 22 -9.62 -2.27 -3.20
C GLN A 22 -8.42 -1.35 -3.19
N LEU A 23 -7.27 -1.91 -2.87
CA LEU A 23 -6.00 -1.21 -2.98
C LEU A 23 -5.13 -2.04 -3.90
N GLN A 24 -4.76 -1.44 -5.02
CA GLN A 24 -3.99 -2.15 -6.03
C GLN A 24 -2.61 -1.55 -6.12
N GLN A 25 -1.61 -2.35 -5.83
CA GLN A 25 -0.22 -1.90 -5.84
C GLN A 25 0.44 -2.16 -7.17
N SER A 26 1.49 -1.37 -7.45
CA SER A 26 2.33 -1.60 -8.59
C SER A 26 3.10 -2.90 -8.41
N GLY A 27 3.67 -3.39 -9.50
CA GLY A 27 4.34 -4.67 -9.49
C GLY A 27 5.73 -4.64 -8.89
N ALA A 28 6.39 -5.78 -8.97
CA ALA A 28 7.73 -5.92 -8.43
C ALA A 28 8.72 -5.03 -9.17
N GLU A 29 9.70 -4.54 -8.43
CA GLU A 29 10.74 -3.67 -8.97
C GLU A 29 12.10 -4.32 -8.77
N LEU A 30 12.91 -4.25 -9.81
CA LEU A 30 14.31 -4.65 -9.72
C LEU A 30 15.14 -3.39 -9.92
N THR A 31 15.89 -3.01 -8.89
CA THR A 31 16.64 -1.77 -8.93
C THR A 31 18.07 -2.01 -8.46
N LYS A 32 18.89 -1.00 -8.69
CA LYS A 32 20.29 -1.06 -8.32
C LYS A 32 20.52 -0.33 -7.00
N PRO A 33 21.52 -0.74 -6.22
CA PRO A 33 21.86 -0.01 -5.00
C PRO A 33 22.13 1.46 -5.31
N GLY A 34 21.69 2.32 -4.41
CA GLY A 34 21.88 3.75 -4.54
C GLY A 34 20.82 4.45 -5.36
N SER A 35 19.96 3.71 -6.04
CA SER A 35 18.88 4.32 -6.81
C SER A 35 17.65 4.53 -5.94
N SER A 36 16.54 4.95 -6.54
CA SER A 36 15.30 5.12 -5.82
C SER A 36 14.17 4.47 -6.62
N VAL A 37 13.10 4.12 -5.91
CA VAL A 37 11.90 3.59 -6.55
C VAL A 37 10.69 4.33 -6.02
N LYS A 38 9.63 4.34 -6.81
CA LYS A 38 8.37 4.92 -6.40
C LYS A 38 7.30 3.87 -6.59
N ILE A 39 6.68 3.47 -5.50
CA ILE A 39 5.66 2.43 -5.49
C ILE A 39 4.31 3.08 -5.39
N SER A 40 3.34 2.61 -6.15
CA SER A 40 2.01 3.20 -6.15
C SER A 40 0.99 2.24 -5.55
N CYS A 41 -0.09 2.83 -5.04
CA CYS A 41 -1.18 2.09 -4.43
C CYS A 41 -2.46 2.80 -4.83
N LYS A 42 -3.17 2.24 -5.80
CA LYS A 42 -4.40 2.86 -6.29
C LYS A 42 -5.58 2.35 -5.49
N ALA A 43 -6.38 3.28 -4.99
CA ALA A 43 -7.52 2.97 -4.15
C ALA A 43 -8.81 3.07 -4.95
N SER A 44 -9.77 2.21 -4.62
CA SER A 44 -11.09 2.27 -5.22
C SER A 44 -12.11 1.68 -4.25
N GLY A 45 -13.37 1.98 -4.49
CA GLY A 45 -14.45 1.42 -3.69
C GLY A 45 -14.76 2.18 -2.42
N TYR A 46 -14.14 3.35 -2.21
CA TYR A 46 -14.41 4.17 -1.04
C TYR A 46 -13.95 5.59 -1.30
N THR A 47 -14.28 6.49 -0.38
CA THR A 47 -13.85 7.88 -0.49
C THR A 47 -12.41 8.00 -0.08
N PHE A 48 -11.55 8.22 -1.06
CA PHE A 48 -10.10 8.18 -0.86
C PHE A 48 -9.62 9.11 0.25
N THR A 49 -10.20 10.30 0.35
CA THR A 49 -9.73 11.30 1.30
C THR A 49 -10.23 11.07 2.72
N SER A 50 -11.05 10.05 2.95
CA SER A 50 -11.64 9.81 4.26
C SER A 50 -10.84 8.87 5.15
N TYR A 51 -9.83 8.20 4.63
CA TYR A 51 -9.06 7.21 5.38
C TYR A 51 -7.59 7.35 5.12
N ASP A 52 -6.81 7.21 6.18
CA ASP A 52 -5.36 7.20 6.05
C ASP A 52 -4.88 5.96 5.32
N ILE A 53 -3.76 6.11 4.64
CA ILE A 53 -3.07 5.00 3.99
C ILE A 53 -1.78 4.77 4.73
N SER A 54 -1.57 3.54 5.18
CA SER A 54 -0.33 3.15 5.85
C SER A 54 0.51 2.29 4.92
N TRP A 55 1.82 2.39 5.09
CA TRP A 55 2.76 1.57 4.33
C TRP A 55 3.54 0.70 5.29
N ILE A 56 3.70 -0.56 4.90
CA ILE A 56 4.28 -1.58 5.76
C ILE A 56 5.34 -2.33 4.97
N LYS A 57 6.44 -2.67 5.64
CA LYS A 57 7.55 -3.39 5.04
C LYS A 57 7.66 -4.76 5.68
N GLN A 58 7.89 -5.78 4.86
CA GLN A 58 8.12 -7.13 5.35
C GLN A 58 9.30 -7.74 4.62
N ARG A 59 10.40 -7.92 5.33
CA ARG A 59 11.56 -8.60 4.80
C ARG A 59 11.36 -10.10 4.94
N PRO A 60 11.97 -10.89 4.05
CA PRO A 60 11.80 -12.34 4.11
C PRO A 60 12.14 -12.88 5.50
N GLY A 61 11.20 -13.64 6.07
CA GLY A 61 11.42 -14.24 7.38
C GLY A 61 11.38 -13.28 8.55
N GLN A 62 11.03 -12.01 8.33
CA GLN A 62 11.01 -11.01 9.38
C GLN A 62 9.60 -10.54 9.67
N ALA A 63 9.43 -9.86 10.80
CA ALA A 63 8.15 -9.30 11.18
C ALA A 63 7.83 -8.08 10.33
N LEU A 64 6.56 -7.71 10.34
CA LEU A 64 6.11 -6.50 9.65
C LEU A 64 6.65 -5.27 10.35
N GLU A 65 7.03 -4.27 9.56
CA GLU A 65 7.46 -2.98 10.08
C GLU A 65 6.58 -1.89 9.50
N TRP A 66 6.06 -1.03 10.37
CA TRP A 66 5.29 0.12 9.92
C TRP A 66 6.26 1.19 9.44
N ILE A 67 6.04 1.68 8.22
CA ILE A 67 6.90 2.73 7.64
C ILE A 67 6.34 4.10 7.96
N GLY A 68 5.07 4.28 7.72
CA GLY A 68 4.42 5.56 7.94
C GLY A 68 3.02 5.55 7.37
N ALA A 69 2.35 6.68 7.53
CA ALA A 69 0.99 6.83 7.03
C ALA A 69 0.80 8.23 6.49
N ILE A 70 -0.14 8.38 5.59
CA ILE A 70 -0.49 9.68 5.03
C ILE A 70 -2.00 9.84 5.05
N ASN A 71 -2.43 11.06 5.34
CA ASN A 71 -3.85 11.43 5.27
C ASN A 71 -4.09 12.03 3.89
N PRO A 72 -4.80 11.32 3.01
CA PRO A 72 -4.99 11.85 1.65
C PRO A 72 -5.76 13.14 1.60
N GLY A 73 -6.61 13.40 2.58
CA GLY A 73 -7.39 14.63 2.59
C GLY A 73 -6.56 15.85 2.87
N SER A 74 -5.69 15.78 3.86
CA SER A 74 -4.89 16.93 4.28
C SER A 74 -3.47 16.89 3.75
N GLY A 75 -3.00 15.72 3.33
CA GLY A 75 -1.61 15.55 2.93
C GLY A 75 -0.68 15.35 4.11
N GLY A 76 -1.20 15.31 5.33
CA GLY A 76 -0.38 15.14 6.51
C GLY A 76 0.23 13.76 6.58
N THR A 77 1.48 13.68 7.02
CA THR A 77 2.20 12.42 7.08
C THR A 77 2.76 12.20 8.48
N GLY A 78 2.93 10.91 8.81
CA GLY A 78 3.65 10.50 10.00
C GLY A 78 4.54 9.34 9.63
N TYR A 79 5.78 9.37 10.10
CA TYR A 79 6.76 8.36 9.76
C TYR A 79 7.31 7.68 11.00
N ASN A 80 7.60 6.39 10.84
CA ASN A 80 8.46 5.71 11.79
C ASN A 80 9.84 6.34 11.71
N GLU A 81 10.43 6.66 12.86
CA GLU A 81 11.74 7.29 12.91
C GLU A 81 12.76 6.57 12.04
N LYS A 82 12.66 5.26 12.02
CA LYS A 82 13.60 4.43 11.29
C LYS A 82 13.59 4.71 9.79
N PHE A 83 12.49 5.20 9.27
CA PHE A 83 12.33 5.42 7.82
C PHE A 83 12.34 6.88 7.42
N LYS A 84 12.53 7.78 8.37
CA LYS A 84 12.65 9.19 8.02
C LYS A 84 13.88 9.38 7.16
N GLY A 85 13.70 10.08 6.03
CA GLY A 85 14.78 10.27 5.08
C GLY A 85 14.93 9.13 4.10
N LYS A 86 14.35 7.98 4.37
CA LYS A 86 14.36 6.84 3.45
C LYS A 86 13.08 6.81 2.62
N ALA A 87 11.93 6.99 3.26
CA ALA A 87 10.63 6.90 2.61
C ALA A 87 9.97 8.27 2.53
N THR A 88 9.30 8.53 1.43
CA THR A 88 8.52 9.74 1.23
C THR A 88 7.14 9.33 0.75
N LEU A 89 6.10 9.76 1.47
CA LEU A 89 4.72 9.42 1.14
C LEU A 89 4.04 10.60 0.51
N THR A 90 3.34 10.35 -0.59
CA THR A 90 2.56 11.38 -1.28
C THR A 90 1.27 10.76 -1.77
N VAL A 91 0.34 11.62 -2.20
CA VAL A 91 -0.90 11.17 -2.79
C VAL A 91 -1.25 12.04 -3.99
N ASP A 92 -2.02 11.46 -4.88
CA ASP A 92 -2.65 12.19 -5.99
C ASP A 92 -4.15 11.98 -5.84
N LYS A 93 -4.83 13.00 -5.36
CA LYS A 93 -6.27 12.88 -5.10
C LYS A 93 -7.07 12.64 -6.38
N SER A 94 -6.61 13.22 -7.48
CA SER A 94 -7.37 13.11 -8.72
C SER A 94 -7.42 11.68 -9.24
N SER A 95 -6.43 10.88 -8.93
CA SER A 95 -6.39 9.48 -9.35
C SER A 95 -6.60 8.52 -8.21
N SER A 96 -6.84 9.02 -6.99
CA SER A 96 -7.02 8.20 -5.79
C SER A 96 -5.86 7.25 -5.61
N THR A 97 -4.65 7.76 -5.76
CA THR A 97 -3.45 6.94 -5.70
C THR A 97 -2.50 7.48 -4.64
N ALA A 98 -1.97 6.58 -3.83
CA ALA A 98 -0.93 6.90 -2.87
C ALA A 98 0.39 6.40 -3.40
N PHE A 99 1.47 7.10 -3.07
CA PHE A 99 2.81 6.75 -3.52
C PHE A 99 3.76 6.71 -2.35
N MET A 100 4.70 5.78 -2.44
CA MET A 100 5.82 5.73 -1.50
C MET A 100 7.10 5.70 -2.31
N GLN A 101 7.97 6.64 -2.07
CA GLN A 101 9.27 6.69 -2.72
C GLN A 101 10.33 6.28 -1.71
N LEU A 102 11.15 5.32 -2.10
CA LEU A 102 12.29 4.89 -1.30
C LEU A 102 13.55 5.34 -1.99
N SER A 103 14.44 6.00 -1.24
CA SER A 103 15.66 6.56 -1.81
C SER A 103 16.89 5.83 -1.28
N SER A 104 18.00 6.00 -2.00
CA SER A 104 19.30 5.45 -1.60
C SER A 104 19.18 3.97 -1.24
N LEU A 105 18.67 3.18 -2.17
CA LEU A 105 18.36 1.78 -1.91
C LEU A 105 19.59 0.96 -1.56
N THR A 106 19.41 0.06 -0.61
CA THR A 106 20.44 -0.88 -0.18
C THR A 106 19.86 -2.28 -0.22
N PRO A 107 20.69 -3.33 -0.12
CA PRO A 107 20.14 -4.68 -0.09
C PRO A 107 19.12 -4.91 1.01
N GLU A 108 19.23 -4.17 2.10
CA GLU A 108 18.27 -4.32 3.21
C GLU A 108 16.90 -3.78 2.87
N ASP A 109 16.76 -3.05 1.77
CA ASP A 109 15.45 -2.58 1.33
C ASP A 109 14.71 -3.62 0.51
N THR A 110 15.34 -4.75 0.22
CA THR A 110 14.68 -5.85 -0.45
C THR A 110 13.62 -6.42 0.46
N ALA A 111 12.36 -6.28 0.06
CA ALA A 111 11.24 -6.67 0.92
C ALA A 111 9.97 -6.59 0.10
N VAL A 112 8.89 -7.09 0.69
CA VAL A 112 7.54 -6.84 0.17
C VAL A 112 7.01 -5.63 0.90
N TYR A 113 6.45 -4.71 0.15
CA TYR A 113 5.89 -3.49 0.72
C TYR A 113 4.39 -3.50 0.48
N TYR A 114 3.64 -3.19 1.53
CA TYR A 114 2.19 -3.21 1.49
C TYR A 114 1.65 -1.83 1.75
N CYS A 115 0.55 -1.49 1.09
CA CYS A 115 -0.25 -0.34 1.48
C CYS A 115 -1.55 -0.86 2.08
N ALA A 116 -2.06 -0.16 3.07
CA ALA A 116 -3.26 -0.58 3.76
C ALA A 116 -4.08 0.64 4.14
N ARG A 117 -5.39 0.53 4.00
CA ARG A 117 -6.29 1.59 4.42
C ARG A 117 -6.52 1.47 5.92
N HIS A 118 -6.34 2.58 6.62
CA HIS A 118 -6.64 2.61 8.04
C HIS A 118 -8.12 2.86 8.21
N SER A 119 -8.81 1.95 8.88
CA SER A 119 -10.23 2.07 9.09
C SER A 119 -10.54 2.17 10.57
N ILE A 120 -11.48 3.03 10.91
CA ILE A 120 -11.90 3.18 12.30
C ILE A 120 -12.38 1.87 12.86
N VAL A 121 -13.02 1.07 12.03
CA VAL A 121 -13.59 -0.19 12.47
C VAL A 121 -12.54 -1.13 13.01
N THR A 122 -11.32 -0.99 12.57
CA THR A 122 -10.26 -1.91 12.96
C THR A 122 -9.58 -1.55 14.26
N THR A 123 -10.00 -0.50 14.90
CA THR A 123 -9.34 -0.04 16.12
C THR A 123 -9.86 -0.67 17.39
N CYS A 124 -10.86 -1.48 17.31
CA CYS A 124 -11.46 -2.11 18.48
C CYS A 124 -10.54 -3.05 19.19
#